data_f4766286d088c6f34e203d70fa90f015
#
_entry.id   f4766286d088c6f34e203d70fa90f015
#
_cell.length_a   1.000
_cell.length_b   1.000
_cell.length_c   1.000
_cell.angle_alpha   90.00
_cell.angle_beta   90.00
_cell.angle_gamma   90.00
#
_symmetry.space_group_name_H-M   'P 1'
#
loop_
_entity.id
_entity.type
_entity.pdbx_description
1 polymer ?
#
loop_
_entity_poly.entity_id
_entity_poly.type
_entity_poly.pdbx_seq_one_letter_code
_entity_poly.pdbx_strand_id
1 'polypeptide(L)'
;MASIRHAGDAIAHDLRSPLTRMRAKLEVALMDAEAGKIDGVDAVQLALDEADNLLKTFNTVLAIARLQAAAGRTPDPKVFDAADLAADMAELYEPASEDKGLEFSAEIERGLMVEGNQPFLAQALANIIDNAIKYTPTGGAVMLRARRRSSGEIEYSVTDTGPGVPEGDRERVIERFVRLDNSRTEAGSGLGLSLVGAVMEAHGGRILLDEGPGEYGGFGPGLRVALVLPAAE
;
A
#
# COMPACT_ATOMS: atom_id res chain seq x y z
N MET A 1 -6.99 -5.94 30.15
CA MET A 1 -8.36 -5.41 29.85
C MET A 1 -8.34 -3.97 29.32
N ALA A 2 -7.46 -3.07 29.80
CA ALA A 2 -7.35 -1.69 29.29
C ALA A 2 -6.88 -1.63 27.81
N SER A 3 -5.93 -2.46 27.41
CA SER A 3 -5.36 -2.49 26.04
C SER A 3 -6.40 -2.84 24.96
N ILE A 4 -7.35 -3.73 25.24
CA ILE A 4 -8.39 -4.13 24.27
C ILE A 4 -9.44 -3.01 24.07
N ARG A 5 -9.75 -2.24 25.13
CA ARG A 5 -10.67 -1.10 25.00
C ARG A 5 -10.06 0.03 24.20
N HIS A 6 -8.79 0.37 24.45
CA HIS A 6 -8.10 1.41 23.67
C HIS A 6 -7.96 1.05 22.18
N ALA A 7 -7.71 -0.24 21.87
CA ALA A 7 -7.69 -0.71 20.48
C ALA A 7 -9.08 -0.60 19.83
N GLY A 8 -10.14 -0.98 20.57
CA GLY A 8 -11.52 -0.88 20.08
C GLY A 8 -11.98 0.56 19.80
N ASP A 9 -11.66 1.50 20.68
CA ASP A 9 -11.99 2.91 20.54
C ASP A 9 -11.23 3.54 19.36
N ALA A 10 -9.96 3.20 19.18
CA ALA A 10 -9.15 3.63 18.05
C ALA A 10 -9.71 3.10 16.72
N ILE A 11 -10.04 1.80 16.66
CA ILE A 11 -10.65 1.18 15.47
C ILE A 11 -12.00 1.85 15.14
N ALA A 12 -12.86 2.08 16.14
CA ALA A 12 -14.15 2.73 15.93
C ALA A 12 -13.99 4.18 15.42
N HIS A 13 -13.01 4.91 15.92
CA HIS A 13 -12.66 6.24 15.46
C HIS A 13 -12.16 6.18 14.00
N ASP A 14 -11.25 5.27 13.70
CA ASP A 14 -10.61 5.11 12.39
C ASP A 14 -11.60 4.67 11.30
N LEU A 15 -12.66 3.96 11.68
CA LEU A 15 -13.73 3.56 10.75
C LEU A 15 -14.81 4.63 10.52
N ARG A 16 -14.98 5.58 11.44
CA ARG A 16 -16.02 6.62 11.29
C ARG A 16 -15.81 7.47 10.04
N SER A 17 -14.59 7.85 9.78
CA SER A 17 -14.22 8.71 8.63
C SER A 17 -14.51 8.07 7.27
N PRO A 18 -14.06 6.82 6.99
CA PRO A 18 -14.40 6.12 5.75
C PRO A 18 -15.90 5.84 5.60
N LEU A 19 -16.61 5.47 6.68
CA LEU A 19 -18.07 5.27 6.67
C LEU A 19 -18.83 6.55 6.30
N THR A 20 -18.43 7.69 6.87
CA THR A 20 -19.04 8.98 6.55
C THR A 20 -18.81 9.35 5.09
N ARG A 21 -17.60 9.10 4.55
CA ARG A 21 -17.31 9.36 3.12
C ARG A 21 -18.10 8.44 2.19
N MET A 22 -18.20 7.14 2.52
CA MET A 22 -19.00 6.19 1.77
C MET A 22 -20.45 6.65 1.71
N ARG A 23 -21.04 7.00 2.86
CA ARG A 23 -22.41 7.49 2.93
C ARG A 23 -22.63 8.71 2.03
N ALA A 24 -21.74 9.72 2.11
CA ALA A 24 -21.84 10.92 1.30
C ALA A 24 -21.76 10.62 -0.21
N LYS A 25 -20.90 9.71 -0.63
CA LYS A 25 -20.80 9.29 -2.05
C LYS A 25 -22.05 8.55 -2.52
N LEU A 26 -22.62 7.66 -1.68
CA LEU A 26 -23.86 6.96 -2.00
C LEU A 26 -25.07 7.92 -2.06
N GLU A 27 -25.12 8.93 -1.19
CA GLU A 27 -26.15 9.98 -1.25
C GLU A 27 -26.05 10.77 -2.57
N VAL A 28 -24.82 11.12 -3.02
CA VAL A 28 -24.60 11.79 -4.31
C VAL A 28 -24.98 10.87 -5.49
N ALA A 29 -24.56 9.60 -5.47
CA ALA A 29 -24.91 8.65 -6.53
C ALA A 29 -26.43 8.45 -6.65
N LEU A 30 -27.15 8.40 -5.51
CA LEU A 30 -28.59 8.34 -5.50
C LEU A 30 -29.25 9.58 -6.11
N MET A 31 -28.78 10.77 -5.72
CA MET A 31 -29.27 12.03 -6.28
C MET A 31 -29.02 12.14 -7.79
N ASP A 32 -27.85 11.68 -8.27
CA ASP A 32 -27.52 11.70 -9.69
C ASP A 32 -28.35 10.68 -10.49
N ALA A 33 -28.65 9.52 -9.91
CA ALA A 33 -29.58 8.54 -10.49
C ALA A 33 -31.02 9.09 -10.56
N GLU A 34 -31.52 9.70 -9.48
CA GLU A 34 -32.84 10.34 -9.46
C GLU A 34 -32.95 11.51 -10.45
N ALA A 35 -31.86 12.23 -10.66
CA ALA A 35 -31.77 13.31 -11.63
C ALA A 35 -31.56 12.82 -13.09
N GLY A 36 -31.45 11.52 -13.32
CA GLY A 36 -31.23 10.91 -14.63
C GLY A 36 -29.84 11.20 -15.22
N LYS A 37 -28.86 11.54 -14.40
CA LYS A 37 -27.47 11.81 -14.81
C LYS A 37 -26.64 10.51 -14.95
N ILE A 38 -26.98 9.49 -14.17
CA ILE A 38 -26.42 8.14 -14.24
C ILE A 38 -27.58 7.15 -14.25
N ASP A 39 -27.38 5.98 -14.84
CA ASP A 39 -28.40 4.93 -14.78
C ASP A 39 -28.33 4.15 -13.45
N GLY A 40 -29.36 3.33 -13.19
CA GLY A 40 -29.43 2.58 -11.94
C GLY A 40 -28.33 1.53 -11.80
N VAL A 41 -27.80 1.00 -12.91
CA VAL A 41 -26.69 0.01 -12.92
C VAL A 41 -25.39 0.70 -12.52
N ASP A 42 -25.12 1.87 -13.08
CA ASP A 42 -23.92 2.67 -12.74
C ASP A 42 -23.96 3.08 -11.26
N ALA A 43 -25.13 3.47 -10.73
CA ALA A 43 -25.28 3.80 -9.32
C ALA A 43 -25.00 2.60 -8.40
N VAL A 44 -25.45 1.39 -8.79
CA VAL A 44 -25.17 0.15 -8.04
C VAL A 44 -23.69 -0.20 -8.13
N GLN A 45 -23.05 -0.04 -9.29
CA GLN A 45 -21.61 -0.29 -9.44
C GLN A 45 -20.79 0.64 -8.54
N LEU A 46 -21.10 1.92 -8.52
CA LEU A 46 -20.46 2.88 -7.60
C LEU A 46 -20.65 2.49 -6.12
N ALA A 47 -21.80 1.96 -5.77
CA ALA A 47 -22.08 1.49 -4.42
C ALA A 47 -21.22 0.26 -4.05
N LEU A 48 -21.09 -0.69 -4.97
CA LEU A 48 -20.25 -1.88 -4.80
C LEU A 48 -18.78 -1.49 -4.65
N ASP A 49 -18.26 -0.64 -5.52
CA ASP A 49 -16.88 -0.17 -5.47
C ASP A 49 -16.56 0.54 -4.14
N GLU A 50 -17.52 1.32 -3.61
CA GLU A 50 -17.32 1.99 -2.32
C GLU A 50 -17.40 1.01 -1.13
N ALA A 51 -18.25 -0.03 -1.22
CA ALA A 51 -18.32 -1.10 -0.23
C ALA A 51 -17.00 -1.90 -0.19
N ASP A 52 -16.43 -2.24 -1.34
CA ASP A 52 -15.15 -2.94 -1.44
C ASP A 52 -14.00 -2.08 -0.88
N ASN A 53 -13.99 -0.79 -1.17
CA ASN A 53 -13.03 0.15 -0.58
C ASN A 53 -13.15 0.23 0.96
N LEU A 54 -14.37 0.16 1.49
CA LEU A 54 -14.60 0.11 2.94
C LEU A 54 -14.09 -1.20 3.54
N LEU A 55 -14.36 -2.34 2.91
CA LEU A 55 -13.86 -3.65 3.35
C LEU A 55 -12.33 -3.69 3.33
N LYS A 56 -11.68 -3.17 2.29
CA LYS A 56 -10.22 -3.03 2.22
C LYS A 56 -9.68 -2.18 3.37
N THR A 57 -10.33 -1.05 3.65
CA THR A 57 -9.99 -0.16 4.78
C THR A 57 -10.14 -0.87 6.13
N PHE A 58 -11.25 -1.57 6.34
CA PHE A 58 -11.51 -2.32 7.58
C PHE A 58 -10.46 -3.41 7.81
N ASN A 59 -10.16 -4.22 6.79
CA ASN A 59 -9.15 -5.26 6.87
C ASN A 59 -7.76 -4.68 7.18
N THR A 60 -7.43 -3.52 6.61
CA THR A 60 -6.17 -2.81 6.88
C THR A 60 -6.09 -2.37 8.34
N VAL A 61 -7.15 -1.76 8.89
CA VAL A 61 -7.21 -1.34 10.30
C VAL A 61 -7.08 -2.55 11.23
N LEU A 62 -7.77 -3.65 10.93
CA LEU A 62 -7.65 -4.89 11.72
C LEU A 62 -6.24 -5.49 11.66
N ALA A 63 -5.58 -5.48 10.49
CA ALA A 63 -4.22 -5.95 10.33
C ALA A 63 -3.26 -5.12 11.20
N ILE A 64 -3.34 -3.80 11.14
CA ILE A 64 -2.53 -2.88 11.97
C ILE A 64 -2.78 -3.16 13.47
N ALA A 65 -4.04 -3.31 13.87
CA ALA A 65 -4.40 -3.58 15.28
C ALA A 65 -3.83 -4.92 15.77
N ARG A 66 -3.85 -5.97 14.92
CA ARG A 66 -3.26 -7.29 15.24
C ARG A 66 -1.75 -7.20 15.40
N LEU A 67 -1.06 -6.49 14.50
CA LEU A 67 0.38 -6.29 14.58
C LEU A 67 0.78 -5.52 15.84
N GLN A 68 0.06 -4.47 16.19
CA GLN A 68 0.29 -3.70 17.42
C GLN A 68 0.01 -4.51 18.70
N ALA A 69 -1.04 -5.35 18.70
CA ALA A 69 -1.36 -6.21 19.83
C ALA A 69 -0.30 -7.31 20.06
N ALA A 70 0.43 -7.68 19.03
CA ALA A 70 1.54 -8.63 19.10
C ALA A 70 2.82 -8.05 19.75
N ALA A 71 2.77 -6.79 20.22
CA ALA A 71 3.85 -6.11 20.98
C ALA A 71 5.23 -6.17 20.27
N GLY A 72 5.25 -5.88 18.98
CA GLY A 72 6.48 -5.86 18.19
C GLY A 72 7.02 -7.25 17.84
N ARG A 73 6.19 -8.29 17.91
CA ARG A 73 6.53 -9.64 17.45
C ARG A 73 5.72 -9.98 16.21
N THR A 74 6.35 -10.60 15.23
CA THR A 74 5.66 -11.13 14.05
C THR A 74 4.75 -12.28 14.45
N PRO A 75 3.43 -12.23 14.14
CA PRO A 75 2.57 -13.38 14.35
C PRO A 75 2.97 -14.54 13.43
N ASP A 76 3.12 -15.76 13.97
CA ASP A 76 3.41 -16.99 13.22
C ASP A 76 4.54 -16.83 12.18
N PRO A 77 5.78 -16.46 12.60
CA PRO A 77 6.89 -16.24 11.68
C PRO A 77 7.38 -17.59 11.10
N LYS A 78 7.71 -17.56 9.81
CA LYS A 78 8.32 -18.69 9.10
C LYS A 78 9.49 -18.21 8.28
N VAL A 79 10.47 -19.08 8.08
CA VAL A 79 11.57 -18.81 7.17
C VAL A 79 11.10 -19.15 5.74
N PHE A 80 11.30 -18.22 4.82
CA PHE A 80 10.95 -18.40 3.40
C PHE A 80 11.89 -17.58 2.49
N ASP A 81 11.90 -17.90 1.19
CA ASP A 81 12.65 -17.10 0.22
C ASP A 81 11.83 -15.85 -0.20
N ALA A 82 12.36 -14.70 0.12
CA ALA A 82 11.78 -13.41 -0.27
C ALA A 82 11.72 -13.23 -1.79
N ALA A 83 12.56 -13.93 -2.54
CA ALA A 83 12.55 -13.92 -4.00
C ALA A 83 11.27 -14.54 -4.58
N ASP A 84 10.76 -15.61 -3.97
CA ASP A 84 9.53 -16.27 -4.42
C ASP A 84 8.34 -15.31 -4.23
N LEU A 85 8.25 -14.65 -3.08
CA LEU A 85 7.21 -13.65 -2.86
C LEU A 85 7.28 -12.48 -3.85
N ALA A 86 8.48 -11.99 -4.17
CA ALA A 86 8.63 -10.92 -5.15
C ALA A 86 8.23 -11.38 -6.56
N ALA A 87 8.53 -12.62 -6.94
CA ALA A 87 8.14 -13.21 -8.21
C ALA A 87 6.62 -13.34 -8.34
N ASP A 88 5.95 -13.86 -7.28
CA ASP A 88 4.48 -13.95 -7.21
C ASP A 88 3.84 -12.56 -7.38
N MET A 89 4.40 -11.54 -6.73
CA MET A 89 3.90 -10.17 -6.86
C MET A 89 4.13 -9.61 -8.26
N ALA A 90 5.27 -9.87 -8.89
CA ALA A 90 5.55 -9.44 -10.25
C ALA A 90 4.52 -10.03 -11.23
N GLU A 91 4.30 -11.34 -11.17
CA GLU A 91 3.32 -12.03 -12.02
C GLU A 91 1.89 -11.48 -11.81
N LEU A 92 1.52 -11.18 -10.57
CA LEU A 92 0.19 -10.65 -10.24
C LEU A 92 -0.04 -9.23 -10.77
N TYR A 93 0.99 -8.37 -10.74
CA TYR A 93 0.83 -6.94 -11.01
C TYR A 93 1.23 -6.51 -12.43
N GLU A 94 1.95 -7.35 -13.18
CA GLU A 94 2.31 -7.07 -14.58
C GLU A 94 1.06 -6.79 -15.45
N PRO A 95 -0.02 -7.63 -15.46
CA PRO A 95 -1.20 -7.36 -16.26
C PRO A 95 -1.91 -6.06 -15.87
N ALA A 96 -2.02 -5.76 -14.58
CA ALA A 96 -2.67 -4.55 -14.09
C ALA A 96 -1.89 -3.28 -14.48
N SER A 97 -0.56 -3.37 -14.58
CA SER A 97 0.30 -2.29 -15.03
C SER A 97 0.15 -2.07 -16.54
N GLU A 98 0.12 -3.14 -17.32
CA GLU A 98 -0.10 -3.11 -18.77
C GLU A 98 -1.47 -2.50 -19.11
N ASP A 99 -2.53 -2.90 -18.39
CA ASP A 99 -3.89 -2.35 -18.59
C ASP A 99 -3.93 -0.84 -18.35
N LYS A 100 -3.09 -0.32 -17.44
CA LYS A 100 -2.92 1.12 -17.22
C LYS A 100 -1.98 1.79 -18.23
N GLY A 101 -1.30 1.02 -19.06
CA GLY A 101 -0.30 1.51 -20.01
C GLY A 101 1.01 1.93 -19.35
N LEU A 102 1.43 1.22 -18.31
CA LEU A 102 2.71 1.40 -17.62
C LEU A 102 3.71 0.33 -18.07
N GLU A 103 4.99 0.70 -18.13
CA GLU A 103 6.09 -0.25 -18.25
C GLU A 103 6.36 -0.86 -16.87
N PHE A 104 6.13 -2.17 -16.73
CA PHE A 104 6.44 -2.90 -15.50
C PHE A 104 7.69 -3.75 -15.69
N SER A 105 8.60 -3.73 -14.70
CA SER A 105 9.80 -4.56 -14.71
C SER A 105 10.09 -5.12 -13.33
N ALA A 106 10.74 -6.29 -13.27
CA ALA A 106 11.14 -6.92 -12.03
C ALA A 106 12.61 -7.40 -12.08
N GLU A 107 13.39 -7.04 -11.06
CA GLU A 107 14.76 -7.51 -10.85
C GLU A 107 14.84 -8.24 -9.51
N ILE A 108 14.96 -9.57 -9.55
CA ILE A 108 14.85 -10.42 -8.36
C ILE A 108 16.10 -11.29 -8.24
N GLU A 109 16.89 -11.05 -7.19
CA GLU A 109 17.98 -11.95 -6.79
C GLU A 109 17.39 -13.21 -6.13
N ARG A 110 18.10 -14.33 -6.18
CA ARG A 110 17.68 -15.59 -5.59
C ARG A 110 18.32 -15.83 -4.22
N GLY A 111 17.66 -16.67 -3.40
CA GLY A 111 18.21 -17.09 -2.10
C GLY A 111 18.14 -15.98 -1.04
N LEU A 112 17.08 -15.21 -1.05
CA LEU A 112 16.85 -14.10 -0.15
C LEU A 112 16.05 -14.56 1.09
N MET A 113 16.68 -15.37 1.96
CA MET A 113 15.99 -15.94 3.11
C MET A 113 15.66 -14.89 4.15
N VAL A 114 14.38 -14.83 4.56
CA VAL A 114 13.85 -13.97 5.64
C VAL A 114 13.01 -14.79 6.60
N GLU A 115 12.94 -14.35 7.86
CA GLU A 115 12.01 -14.89 8.84
C GLU A 115 10.85 -13.88 9.02
N GLY A 116 9.62 -14.32 8.78
CA GLY A 116 8.47 -13.43 8.88
C GLY A 116 7.14 -14.10 8.60
N ASN A 117 6.08 -13.29 8.66
CA ASN A 117 4.74 -13.70 8.23
C ASN A 117 4.55 -13.29 6.77
N GLN A 118 4.68 -14.28 5.86
CA GLN A 118 4.59 -14.05 4.41
C GLN A 118 3.30 -13.32 3.99
N PRO A 119 2.10 -13.65 4.48
CA PRO A 119 0.88 -12.89 4.19
C PRO A 119 0.95 -11.39 4.53
N PHE A 120 1.53 -11.01 5.67
CA PHE A 120 1.68 -9.60 6.02
C PHE A 120 2.72 -8.90 5.12
N LEU A 121 3.82 -9.56 4.81
CA LEU A 121 4.83 -9.03 3.89
C LEU A 121 4.30 -8.91 2.47
N ALA A 122 3.50 -9.88 1.99
CA ALA A 122 2.78 -9.79 0.73
C ALA A 122 1.83 -8.59 0.71
N GLN A 123 1.06 -8.37 1.78
CA GLN A 123 0.17 -7.23 1.90
C GLN A 123 0.92 -5.89 1.92
N ALA A 124 2.07 -5.82 2.58
CA ALA A 124 2.91 -4.61 2.56
C ALA A 124 3.45 -4.33 1.15
N LEU A 125 3.96 -5.36 0.47
CA LEU A 125 4.48 -5.23 -0.90
C LEU A 125 3.36 -4.85 -1.88
N ALA A 126 2.19 -5.46 -1.78
CA ALA A 126 1.00 -5.10 -2.56
C ALA A 126 0.63 -3.62 -2.38
N ASN A 127 0.64 -3.10 -1.15
CA ASN A 127 0.31 -1.70 -0.90
C ASN A 127 1.29 -0.71 -1.55
N ILE A 128 2.59 -1.03 -1.60
CA ILE A 128 3.56 -0.14 -2.27
C ILE A 128 3.48 -0.26 -3.79
N ILE A 129 3.20 -1.45 -4.34
CA ILE A 129 2.97 -1.63 -5.79
C ILE A 129 1.66 -0.95 -6.22
N ASP A 130 0.56 -1.15 -5.50
CA ASP A 130 -0.73 -0.48 -5.73
C ASP A 130 -0.53 1.06 -5.78
N ASN A 131 0.25 1.62 -4.85
CA ASN A 131 0.54 3.05 -4.84
C ASN A 131 1.37 3.47 -6.05
N ALA A 132 2.42 2.74 -6.41
CA ALA A 132 3.24 3.02 -7.57
C ALA A 132 2.39 3.02 -8.85
N ILE A 133 1.61 1.96 -9.09
CA ILE A 133 0.71 1.88 -10.24
C ILE A 133 -0.29 3.04 -10.21
N LYS A 134 -0.90 3.31 -9.06
CA LYS A 134 -1.94 4.33 -8.92
C LYS A 134 -1.43 5.73 -9.28
N TYR A 135 -0.28 6.13 -8.76
CA TYR A 135 0.23 7.49 -8.89
C TYR A 135 1.12 7.71 -10.11
N THR A 136 1.55 6.66 -10.81
CA THR A 136 2.29 6.78 -12.05
C THR A 136 1.33 7.09 -13.21
N PRO A 137 1.53 8.16 -13.98
CA PRO A 137 0.74 8.44 -15.18
C PRO A 137 0.95 7.38 -16.26
N THR A 138 -0.03 7.20 -17.14
CA THR A 138 0.09 6.36 -18.35
C THR A 138 1.33 6.73 -19.16
N GLY A 139 2.08 5.74 -19.60
CA GLY A 139 3.37 5.88 -20.28
C GLY A 139 4.57 5.98 -19.34
N GLY A 140 4.33 5.95 -18.01
CA GLY A 140 5.39 5.87 -17.02
C GLY A 140 5.84 4.42 -16.75
N ALA A 141 6.73 4.25 -15.76
CA ALA A 141 7.32 2.96 -15.43
C ALA A 141 7.24 2.66 -13.93
N VAL A 142 7.13 1.37 -13.61
CA VAL A 142 7.20 0.82 -12.25
C VAL A 142 8.19 -0.34 -12.23
N MET A 143 9.15 -0.30 -11.31
CA MET A 143 10.15 -1.35 -11.14
C MET A 143 10.04 -1.98 -9.74
N LEU A 144 9.86 -3.28 -9.70
CA LEU A 144 9.99 -4.09 -8.48
C LEU A 144 11.39 -4.69 -8.40
N ARG A 145 12.07 -4.53 -7.27
CA ARG A 145 13.36 -5.16 -7.05
C ARG A 145 13.38 -5.90 -5.71
N ALA A 146 13.99 -7.10 -5.71
CA ALA A 146 14.33 -7.83 -4.50
C ALA A 146 15.80 -8.21 -4.52
N ARG A 147 16.55 -7.83 -3.47
CA ARG A 147 18.01 -8.04 -3.44
C ARG A 147 18.55 -8.15 -2.01
N ARG A 148 19.79 -8.65 -1.92
CA ARG A 148 20.60 -8.55 -0.70
C ARG A 148 21.39 -7.24 -0.70
N ARG A 149 21.29 -6.48 0.37
CA ARG A 149 22.10 -5.28 0.58
C ARG A 149 23.54 -5.65 0.98
N SER A 150 24.46 -4.72 0.82
CA SER A 150 25.85 -4.88 1.29
C SER A 150 25.95 -5.08 2.80
N SER A 151 24.96 -4.64 3.57
CA SER A 151 24.80 -4.90 5.01
C SER A 151 24.39 -6.34 5.35
N GLY A 152 24.04 -7.16 4.34
CA GLY A 152 23.48 -8.49 4.52
C GLY A 152 21.96 -8.55 4.64
N GLU A 153 21.30 -7.42 4.87
CA GLU A 153 19.84 -7.32 4.96
C GLU A 153 19.16 -7.59 3.61
N ILE A 154 17.92 -8.02 3.63
CA ILE A 154 17.09 -8.21 2.43
C ILE A 154 16.24 -6.98 2.17
N GLU A 155 16.19 -6.55 0.92
CA GLU A 155 15.45 -5.38 0.50
C GLU A 155 14.46 -5.75 -0.60
N TYR A 156 13.17 -5.42 -0.40
CA TYR A 156 12.23 -5.19 -1.48
C TYR A 156 12.18 -3.70 -1.78
N SER A 157 12.16 -3.30 -3.02
CA SER A 157 11.89 -1.91 -3.38
C SER A 157 10.99 -1.82 -4.59
N VAL A 158 10.08 -0.85 -4.55
CA VAL A 158 9.26 -0.44 -5.68
C VAL A 158 9.64 0.98 -6.03
N THR A 159 10.00 1.19 -7.29
CA THR A 159 10.39 2.50 -7.82
C THR A 159 9.44 2.87 -8.94
N ASP A 160 8.89 4.07 -8.89
CA ASP A 160 7.98 4.58 -9.91
C ASP A 160 8.50 5.89 -10.53
N THR A 161 7.93 6.26 -11.66
CA THR A 161 8.21 7.52 -12.36
C THR A 161 7.09 8.56 -12.19
N GLY A 162 6.27 8.43 -11.14
CA GLY A 162 5.18 9.34 -10.83
C GLY A 162 5.65 10.69 -10.30
N PRO A 163 4.75 11.48 -9.69
CA PRO A 163 5.06 12.82 -9.18
C PRO A 163 6.02 12.82 -7.98
N GLY A 164 6.25 11.65 -7.37
CA GLY A 164 7.07 11.53 -6.17
C GLY A 164 6.40 12.09 -4.90
N VAL A 165 7.18 12.12 -3.83
CA VAL A 165 6.81 12.70 -2.53
C VAL A 165 7.90 13.68 -2.10
N PRO A 166 7.56 14.96 -1.84
CA PRO A 166 8.51 15.93 -1.33
C PRO A 166 9.23 15.44 -0.08
N GLU A 167 10.53 15.70 0.03
CA GLU A 167 11.35 15.22 1.14
C GLU A 167 10.76 15.55 2.51
N GLY A 168 10.26 16.78 2.69
CA GLY A 168 9.63 17.21 3.95
C GLY A 168 8.32 16.49 4.31
N ASP A 169 7.71 15.76 3.38
CA ASP A 169 6.46 15.02 3.60
C ASP A 169 6.68 13.50 3.73
N ARG A 170 7.88 12.98 3.45
CA ARG A 170 8.16 11.52 3.42
C ARG A 170 7.92 10.82 4.75
N GLU A 171 8.24 11.46 5.86
CA GLU A 171 7.94 10.92 7.19
C GLU A 171 6.43 10.92 7.47
N ARG A 172 5.73 11.98 7.05
CA ARG A 172 4.31 12.16 7.30
C ARG A 172 3.42 11.19 6.52
N VAL A 173 3.80 10.82 5.29
CA VAL A 173 2.97 9.92 4.47
C VAL A 173 2.92 8.48 5.00
N ILE A 174 3.78 8.11 5.95
CA ILE A 174 3.75 6.83 6.66
C ILE A 174 2.71 6.86 7.80
N GLU A 175 2.29 8.05 8.27
CA GLU A 175 1.28 8.18 9.32
C GLU A 175 -0.11 7.76 8.81
N ARG A 176 -0.98 7.36 9.74
CA ARG A 176 -2.35 6.91 9.41
C ARG A 176 -3.20 8.07 8.89
N PHE A 177 -3.97 7.79 7.85
CA PHE A 177 -4.92 8.74 7.24
C PHE A 177 -4.28 10.00 6.65
N VAL A 178 -2.94 10.05 6.58
CA VAL A 178 -2.26 11.15 5.93
C VAL A 178 -2.35 10.98 4.41
N ARG A 179 -2.73 12.06 3.75
CA ARG A 179 -2.77 12.19 2.29
C ARG A 179 -2.27 13.56 1.92
N LEU A 180 -1.39 13.62 0.93
CA LEU A 180 -0.93 14.90 0.40
C LEU A 180 -2.06 15.59 -0.38
N ASP A 181 -2.06 16.92 -0.38
CA ASP A 181 -3.12 17.73 -1.01
C ASP A 181 -3.30 17.38 -2.49
N ASN A 182 -2.21 17.13 -3.19
CA ASN A 182 -2.22 16.76 -4.62
C ASN A 182 -2.82 15.35 -4.87
N SER A 183 -2.95 14.50 -3.86
CA SER A 183 -3.51 13.15 -3.97
C SER A 183 -4.95 13.04 -3.46
N ARG A 184 -5.58 14.15 -3.02
CA ARG A 184 -6.94 14.12 -2.46
C ARG A 184 -8.03 13.80 -3.47
N THR A 185 -7.79 14.04 -4.75
CA THR A 185 -8.71 13.72 -5.85
C THR A 185 -8.72 12.22 -6.18
N GLU A 186 -7.66 11.51 -5.87
CA GLU A 186 -7.54 10.06 -6.12
C GLU A 186 -8.24 9.25 -5.01
N ALA A 187 -8.88 8.12 -5.36
CA ALA A 187 -9.49 7.22 -4.37
C ALA A 187 -8.42 6.63 -3.43
N GLY A 188 -8.64 6.61 -2.12
CA GLY A 188 -7.70 6.00 -1.16
C GLY A 188 -7.99 6.36 0.29
N SER A 189 -7.67 5.44 1.20
CA SER A 189 -7.92 5.59 2.65
C SER A 189 -6.81 6.34 3.40
N GLY A 190 -5.59 6.44 2.84
CA GLY A 190 -4.40 6.94 3.55
C GLY A 190 -3.85 5.94 4.58
N LEU A 191 -4.22 4.67 4.48
CA LEU A 191 -3.78 3.62 5.42
C LEU A 191 -2.72 2.68 4.84
N GLY A 192 -2.48 2.70 3.53
CA GLY A 192 -1.57 1.76 2.87
C GLY A 192 -0.16 1.82 3.44
N LEU A 193 0.47 2.99 3.45
CA LEU A 193 1.83 3.15 3.96
C LEU A 193 1.93 2.98 5.49
N SER A 194 0.89 3.32 6.24
CA SER A 194 0.88 3.05 7.69
C SER A 194 0.77 1.57 8.03
N LEU A 195 0.09 0.77 7.20
CA LEU A 195 0.13 -0.69 7.30
C LEU A 195 1.54 -1.20 7.00
N VAL A 196 2.17 -0.70 5.93
CA VAL A 196 3.56 -1.06 5.59
C VAL A 196 4.50 -0.78 6.77
N GLY A 197 4.39 0.40 7.39
CA GLY A 197 5.16 0.75 8.59
C GLY A 197 4.96 -0.25 9.73
N ALA A 198 3.70 -0.59 10.06
CA ALA A 198 3.37 -1.54 11.11
C ALA A 198 3.87 -2.97 10.82
N VAL A 199 3.79 -3.40 9.55
CA VAL A 199 4.34 -4.69 9.12
C VAL A 199 5.86 -4.70 9.29
N MET A 200 6.55 -3.66 8.83
CA MET A 200 8.00 -3.59 8.93
C MET A 200 8.48 -3.54 10.39
N GLU A 201 7.83 -2.75 11.24
CA GLU A 201 8.10 -2.70 12.68
C GLU A 201 7.96 -4.08 13.34
N ALA A 202 6.87 -4.80 13.05
CA ALA A 202 6.63 -6.14 13.59
C ALA A 202 7.71 -7.16 13.14
N HIS A 203 8.30 -6.98 11.96
CA HIS A 203 9.35 -7.85 11.41
C HIS A 203 10.78 -7.38 11.75
N GLY A 204 10.94 -6.40 12.65
CA GLY A 204 12.26 -5.83 12.97
C GLY A 204 12.94 -5.14 11.77
N GLY A 205 12.16 -4.82 10.75
CA GLY A 205 12.60 -4.15 9.55
C GLY A 205 12.31 -2.64 9.58
N ARG A 206 12.51 -1.99 8.45
CA ARG A 206 12.23 -0.56 8.28
C ARG A 206 11.78 -0.24 6.86
N ILE A 207 11.04 0.85 6.73
CA ILE A 207 10.65 1.46 5.45
C ILE A 207 11.58 2.64 5.15
N LEU A 208 12.00 2.77 3.90
CA LEU A 208 12.75 3.91 3.39
C LEU A 208 11.99 4.52 2.22
N LEU A 209 11.91 5.85 2.18
CA LEU A 209 11.33 6.62 1.09
C LEU A 209 12.42 7.53 0.50
N ASP A 210 12.80 7.23 -0.73
CA ASP A 210 13.80 7.97 -1.47
C ASP A 210 13.18 8.58 -2.74
N GLU A 211 13.89 9.51 -3.35
CA GLU A 211 13.57 9.98 -4.70
C GLU A 211 13.67 8.82 -5.70
N GLY A 212 12.79 8.80 -6.68
CA GLY A 212 12.80 7.82 -7.76
C GLY A 212 13.93 8.07 -8.77
N PRO A 213 13.76 7.63 -10.03
CA PRO A 213 14.84 7.72 -11.03
C PRO A 213 15.11 9.14 -11.57
N GLY A 214 14.41 10.15 -11.08
CA GLY A 214 14.43 11.50 -11.61
C GLY A 214 13.40 11.71 -12.73
N GLU A 215 13.52 12.82 -13.47
CA GLU A 215 12.65 13.09 -14.61
C GLU A 215 12.80 12.01 -15.69
N TYR A 216 11.74 11.26 -15.94
CA TYR A 216 11.66 10.23 -16.96
C TYR A 216 10.47 10.52 -17.89
N GLY A 217 10.72 10.70 -19.17
CA GLY A 217 9.64 10.90 -20.14
C GLY A 217 8.77 12.15 -19.92
N GLY A 218 9.25 13.15 -19.13
CA GLY A 218 8.47 14.33 -18.75
C GLY A 218 7.58 14.14 -17.54
N PHE A 219 7.69 13.02 -16.85
CA PHE A 219 7.04 12.73 -15.56
C PHE A 219 7.90 13.29 -14.40
N GLY A 220 7.35 13.28 -13.18
CA GLY A 220 8.02 13.81 -11.99
C GLY A 220 9.24 13.00 -11.54
N PRO A 221 9.84 13.36 -10.40
CA PRO A 221 11.07 12.72 -9.90
C PRO A 221 10.87 11.26 -9.52
N GLY A 222 9.60 10.79 -9.44
CA GLY A 222 9.26 9.45 -8.98
C GLY A 222 9.45 9.27 -7.48
N LEU A 223 9.09 8.10 -7.01
CA LEU A 223 9.28 7.66 -5.64
C LEU A 223 9.91 6.26 -5.64
N ARG A 224 10.87 6.06 -4.75
CA ARG A 224 11.36 4.74 -4.39
C ARG A 224 10.94 4.43 -2.96
N VAL A 225 10.16 3.37 -2.77
CA VAL A 225 9.79 2.84 -1.46
C VAL A 225 10.52 1.52 -1.26
N ALA A 226 11.33 1.42 -0.20
CA ALA A 226 12.07 0.20 0.11
C ALA A 226 11.69 -0.36 1.49
N LEU A 227 11.47 -1.66 1.53
CA LEU A 227 11.23 -2.48 2.72
C LEU A 227 12.51 -3.25 3.03
N VAL A 228 13.14 -2.96 4.14
CA VAL A 228 14.41 -3.58 4.54
C VAL A 228 14.19 -4.49 5.72
N LEU A 229 14.53 -5.77 5.57
CA LEU A 229 14.32 -6.84 6.53
C LEU A 229 15.65 -7.46 6.98
N PRO A 230 15.77 -7.93 8.23
CA PRO A 230 16.86 -8.80 8.60
C PRO A 230 16.86 -10.08 7.73
N ALA A 231 18.03 -10.53 7.32
CA ALA A 231 18.14 -11.85 6.70
C ALA A 231 17.92 -12.93 7.76
N ALA A 232 17.27 -14.03 7.39
CA ALA A 232 17.29 -15.26 8.21
C ALA A 232 18.69 -15.89 8.18
N GLU A 233 19.11 -16.45 9.34
CA GLU A 233 20.36 -17.19 9.47
C GLU A 233 20.31 -18.56 8.79
#